data_3f002a1e5cced019da592fd9a685c091
#
_entry.id   3f002a1e5cced019da592fd9a685c091
#
_cell.length_a   1.000
_cell.length_b   1.000
_cell.length_c   1.000
_cell.angle_alpha   90.00
_cell.angle_beta   90.00
_cell.angle_gamma   90.00
#
_symmetry.space_group_name_H-M   'P 1'
#
loop_
_entity.id
_entity.type
_entity.pdbx_description
1 polymer ?
#
loop_
_entity_poly.entity_id
_entity_poly.type
_entity_poly.pdbx_seq_one_letter_code
_entity_poly.pdbx_strand_id
1 'polypeptide(L)'
;MVFQGAAQLNLDAKGRLAIPARHRDGLASAGDGRLVLTAHPHRCLLLYPEPAWQPIRDRILATPSFDPRSAAAKRVLVGNARDVEIDTAGRILIAPELRDTAEFDKQVWLVGMGSHFEIWSDAGWRRQHETAFEALAGTEPPPGFEGISL
;
A
#
# COMPACT_ATOMS: atom_id res chain seq x y z
N MET A 1 5.58 10.95 -11.07
CA MET A 1 4.42 10.07 -11.34
C MET A 1 3.55 10.00 -10.10
N VAL A 2 2.26 10.21 -10.28
CA VAL A 2 1.31 10.25 -9.18
C VAL A 2 0.25 9.18 -9.39
N PHE A 3 0.13 8.27 -8.43
CA PHE A 3 -0.91 7.25 -8.44
C PHE A 3 -2.12 7.76 -7.64
N GLN A 4 -3.30 7.66 -8.23
CA GLN A 4 -4.54 8.09 -7.59
C GLN A 4 -5.71 7.22 -8.04
N GLY A 5 -6.79 7.24 -7.28
CA GLY A 5 -7.99 6.49 -7.56
C GLY A 5 -8.04 5.15 -6.82
N ALA A 6 -9.25 4.65 -6.63
CA ALA A 6 -9.51 3.37 -5.99
C ALA A 6 -10.21 2.45 -6.98
N ALA A 7 -9.70 1.22 -7.13
CA ALA A 7 -10.25 0.22 -8.02
C ALA A 7 -10.53 -1.07 -7.25
N GLN A 8 -11.75 -1.58 -7.38
CA GLN A 8 -12.10 -2.89 -6.85
C GLN A 8 -11.65 -3.96 -7.85
N LEU A 9 -10.89 -4.93 -7.38
CA LEU A 9 -10.28 -5.97 -8.20
C LEU A 9 -10.47 -7.34 -7.53
N ASN A 10 -10.30 -8.40 -8.29
CA ASN A 10 -10.33 -9.75 -7.75
C ASN A 10 -8.95 -10.38 -7.81
N LEU A 11 -8.57 -11.08 -6.75
CA LEU A 11 -7.42 -11.96 -6.78
C LEU A 11 -7.78 -13.23 -7.55
N ASP A 12 -6.83 -13.77 -8.32
CA ASP A 12 -7.03 -15.07 -8.93
C ASP A 12 -6.80 -16.19 -7.90
N ALA A 13 -7.01 -17.43 -8.32
CA ALA A 13 -6.91 -18.60 -7.43
C ALA A 13 -5.51 -18.79 -6.84
N LYS A 14 -4.48 -18.23 -7.47
CA LYS A 14 -3.08 -18.31 -7.00
C LYS A 14 -2.66 -17.10 -6.17
N GLY A 15 -3.55 -16.14 -5.97
CA GLY A 15 -3.24 -14.91 -5.23
C GLY A 15 -2.56 -13.84 -6.06
N ARG A 16 -2.72 -13.85 -7.37
CA ARG A 16 -2.18 -12.83 -8.24
C ARG A 16 -3.21 -11.72 -8.45
N LEU A 17 -2.72 -10.48 -8.47
CA LEU A 17 -3.51 -9.28 -8.69
C LEU A 17 -3.13 -8.67 -10.04
N ALA A 18 -4.09 -8.52 -10.94
CA ALA A 18 -3.88 -7.84 -12.22
C ALA A 18 -3.89 -6.32 -11.98
N ILE A 19 -2.76 -5.69 -12.23
CA ILE A 19 -2.64 -4.23 -12.10
C ILE A 19 -3.39 -3.58 -13.28
N PRO A 20 -4.28 -2.61 -13.03
CA PRO A 20 -4.96 -1.90 -14.12
C PRO A 20 -3.97 -1.30 -15.11
N ALA A 21 -4.31 -1.37 -16.40
CA ALA A 21 -3.43 -0.93 -17.47
C ALA A 21 -2.92 0.50 -17.29
N ARG A 22 -3.77 1.40 -16.78
CA ARG A 22 -3.41 2.80 -16.55
C ARG A 22 -2.27 3.00 -15.55
N HIS A 23 -1.99 2.00 -14.71
CA HIS A 23 -0.94 2.08 -13.69
C HIS A 23 0.31 1.28 -14.06
N ARG A 24 0.23 0.38 -15.03
CA ARG A 24 1.33 -0.53 -15.38
C ARG A 24 2.57 0.22 -15.85
N ASP A 25 2.39 1.17 -16.77
CA ASP A 25 3.51 1.94 -17.30
C ASP A 25 4.19 2.78 -16.22
N GLY A 26 3.39 3.38 -15.34
CA GLY A 26 3.90 4.16 -14.22
C GLY A 26 4.72 3.33 -13.25
N LEU A 27 4.24 2.16 -12.91
CA LEU A 27 4.97 1.25 -12.02
C LEU A 27 6.22 0.70 -12.70
N ALA A 28 6.14 0.35 -13.98
CA ALA A 28 7.27 -0.18 -14.72
C ALA A 28 8.38 0.85 -14.89
N SER A 29 8.03 2.10 -15.22
CA SER A 29 9.04 3.15 -15.46
C SER A 29 9.64 3.70 -14.16
N ALA A 30 8.90 3.69 -13.06
CA ALA A 30 9.35 4.25 -11.80
C ALA A 30 10.48 3.44 -11.12
N GLY A 31 10.69 2.17 -11.49
CA GLY A 31 11.67 1.31 -10.84
C GLY A 31 12.15 0.16 -11.71
N ASP A 32 12.14 0.30 -13.02
CA ASP A 32 12.48 -0.77 -13.95
C ASP A 32 11.66 -2.05 -13.70
N GLY A 33 10.39 -1.88 -13.31
CA GLY A 33 9.50 -2.98 -12.98
C GLY A 33 9.70 -3.60 -11.60
N ARG A 34 10.64 -3.09 -10.80
CA ARG A 34 10.88 -3.58 -9.44
C ARG A 34 9.96 -2.89 -8.46
N LEU A 35 9.24 -3.70 -7.72
CA LEU A 35 8.28 -3.24 -6.73
C LEU A 35 8.58 -3.88 -5.38
N VAL A 36 8.13 -3.22 -4.32
CA VAL A 36 8.18 -3.75 -2.96
C VAL A 36 6.76 -3.79 -2.42
N LEU A 37 6.37 -4.93 -1.91
CA LEU A 37 5.09 -5.16 -1.25
C LEU A 37 5.35 -5.39 0.23
N THR A 38 4.66 -4.67 1.11
CA THR A 38 4.81 -4.83 2.54
C THR A 38 3.51 -4.60 3.29
N ALA A 39 3.50 -4.90 4.58
CA ALA A 39 2.34 -4.71 5.43
C ALA A 39 2.33 -3.33 6.06
N HIS A 40 1.14 -2.82 6.30
CA HIS A 40 0.89 -1.59 7.03
C HIS A 40 0.19 -1.90 8.37
N PRO A 41 0.46 -1.13 9.44
CA PRO A 41 -0.19 -1.37 10.74
C PRO A 41 -1.71 -1.39 10.72
N HIS A 42 -2.36 -0.72 9.79
CA HIS A 42 -3.82 -0.73 9.64
C HIS A 42 -4.37 -1.94 8.90
N ARG A 43 -3.55 -2.99 8.73
CA ARG A 43 -3.98 -4.24 8.09
C ARG A 43 -4.26 -4.15 6.60
N CYS A 44 -3.65 -3.19 5.91
CA CYS A 44 -3.57 -3.19 4.45
C CYS A 44 -2.14 -3.52 4.02
N LEU A 45 -1.93 -3.66 2.72
CA LEU A 45 -0.60 -3.78 2.14
C LEU A 45 -0.22 -2.47 1.46
N LEU A 46 1.07 -2.23 1.38
CA LEU A 46 1.65 -1.10 0.64
C LEU A 46 2.43 -1.66 -0.55
N LEU A 47 2.19 -1.06 -1.72
CA LEU A 47 2.91 -1.41 -2.95
C LEU A 47 3.66 -0.18 -3.43
N TYR A 48 4.99 -0.25 -3.40
CA TYR A 48 5.88 0.84 -3.80
C TYR A 48 6.70 0.45 -5.01
N PRO A 49 6.96 1.38 -5.94
CA PRO A 49 8.16 1.27 -6.77
C PRO A 49 9.39 1.22 -5.86
N GLU A 50 10.35 0.35 -6.17
CA GLU A 50 11.51 0.16 -5.29
C GLU A 50 12.24 1.46 -4.94
N PRO A 51 12.52 2.37 -5.90
CA PRO A 51 13.20 3.63 -5.56
C PRO A 51 12.42 4.52 -4.59
N ALA A 52 11.10 4.45 -4.58
CA ALA A 52 10.29 5.20 -3.63
C ALA A 52 10.31 4.56 -2.23
N TRP A 53 10.49 3.25 -2.16
CA TRP A 53 10.54 2.51 -0.89
C TRP A 53 11.88 2.69 -0.17
N GLN A 54 13.00 2.70 -0.89
CA GLN A 54 14.33 2.72 -0.29
C GLN A 54 14.54 3.83 0.74
N PRO A 55 14.22 5.10 0.47
CA PRO A 55 14.39 6.16 1.47
C PRO A 55 13.53 5.96 2.72
N ILE A 56 12.32 5.44 2.54
CA ILE A 56 11.40 5.17 3.66
C ILE A 56 11.97 4.06 4.53
N ARG A 57 12.40 2.97 3.93
CA ARG A 57 13.04 1.85 4.63
C ARG A 57 14.24 2.33 5.43
N ASP A 58 15.12 3.11 4.82
CA ASP A 58 16.34 3.57 5.46
C ASP A 58 16.04 4.46 6.66
N ARG A 59 15.03 5.33 6.55
CA ARG A 59 14.60 6.16 7.69
C ARG A 59 14.01 5.34 8.81
N ILE A 60 13.21 4.32 8.49
CA ILE A 60 12.66 3.42 9.50
C ILE A 60 13.76 2.68 10.22
N LEU A 61 14.73 2.14 9.47
CA LEU A 61 15.83 1.38 10.04
C LEU A 61 16.78 2.23 10.88
N ALA A 62 16.88 3.53 10.62
CA ALA A 62 17.71 4.46 11.38
C ALA A 62 17.10 4.84 12.74
N THR A 63 15.83 4.53 13.01
CA THR A 63 15.23 4.84 14.30
C THR A 63 15.73 3.88 15.38
N PRO A 64 15.87 4.35 16.65
CA PRO A 64 16.27 3.47 17.76
C PRO A 64 15.27 2.36 18.01
N SER A 65 15.77 1.16 18.34
CA SER A 65 14.93 -0.02 18.59
C SER A 65 14.65 -0.30 20.05
N PHE A 66 15.05 0.60 20.95
CA PHE A 66 14.81 0.42 22.38
C PHE A 66 13.34 0.51 22.77
N ASP A 67 12.58 1.34 22.05
CA ASP A 67 11.13 1.43 22.24
C ASP A 67 10.49 0.20 21.57
N PRO A 68 9.69 -0.59 22.33
CA PRO A 68 9.01 -1.75 21.74
C PRO A 68 8.11 -1.41 20.56
N ARG A 69 7.54 -0.19 20.51
CA ARG A 69 6.71 0.26 19.40
C ARG A 69 7.54 0.49 18.14
N SER A 70 8.76 1.03 18.29
CA SER A 70 9.67 1.18 17.15
C SER A 70 10.10 -0.17 16.60
N ALA A 71 10.42 -1.11 17.47
CA ALA A 71 10.76 -2.47 17.06
C ALA A 71 9.58 -3.15 16.34
N ALA A 72 8.36 -2.98 16.88
CA ALA A 72 7.14 -3.51 16.26
C ALA A 72 6.90 -2.92 14.87
N ALA A 73 7.07 -1.61 14.71
CA ALA A 73 6.93 -0.95 13.41
C ALA A 73 7.94 -1.47 12.39
N LYS A 74 9.20 -1.69 12.81
CA LYS A 74 10.21 -2.29 11.93
C LYS A 74 9.82 -3.69 11.48
N ARG A 75 9.28 -4.53 12.38
CA ARG A 75 8.85 -5.88 12.02
C ARG A 75 7.68 -5.86 11.03
N VAL A 76 6.72 -4.98 11.23
CA VAL A 76 5.57 -4.87 10.33
C VAL A 76 5.99 -4.34 8.97
N LEU A 77 6.72 -3.22 8.92
CA LEU A 77 6.99 -2.49 7.69
C LEU A 77 8.19 -3.04 6.92
N VAL A 78 9.28 -3.39 7.61
CA VAL A 78 10.49 -3.89 6.95
C VAL A 78 10.52 -5.42 6.98
N GLY A 79 10.13 -6.03 8.07
CA GLY A 79 10.15 -7.48 8.22
C GLY A 79 9.21 -8.22 7.27
N ASN A 80 8.13 -7.58 6.84
CA ASN A 80 7.19 -8.16 5.88
C ASN A 80 7.46 -7.75 4.43
N ALA A 81 8.46 -6.91 4.18
CA ALA A 81 8.73 -6.41 2.84
C ALA A 81 9.22 -7.52 1.92
N ARG A 82 8.68 -7.57 0.72
CA ARG A 82 9.05 -8.53 -0.32
C ARG A 82 9.21 -7.83 -1.65
N ASP A 83 10.23 -8.22 -2.38
CA ASP A 83 10.39 -7.79 -3.76
C ASP A 83 9.37 -8.53 -4.63
N VAL A 84 8.67 -7.80 -5.47
CA VAL A 84 7.73 -8.35 -6.43
C VAL A 84 7.96 -7.71 -7.79
N GLU A 85 7.60 -8.43 -8.84
CA GLU A 85 7.68 -7.93 -10.21
C GLU A 85 6.33 -8.10 -10.90
N ILE A 86 6.03 -7.19 -11.82
CA ILE A 86 4.87 -7.33 -12.68
C ILE A 86 5.21 -8.36 -13.75
N ASP A 87 4.42 -9.41 -13.88
CA ASP A 87 4.62 -10.43 -14.90
C ASP A 87 4.21 -9.93 -16.29
N THR A 88 4.41 -10.76 -17.32
CA THR A 88 4.08 -10.40 -18.70
C THR A 88 2.60 -10.14 -18.93
N ALA A 89 1.73 -10.67 -18.07
CA ALA A 89 0.29 -10.44 -18.11
C ALA A 89 -0.15 -9.25 -17.26
N GLY A 90 0.78 -8.51 -16.66
CA GLY A 90 0.48 -7.34 -15.84
C GLY A 90 0.02 -7.66 -14.43
N ARG A 91 0.40 -8.81 -13.89
CA ARG A 91 -0.03 -9.26 -12.56
C ARG A 91 1.16 -9.28 -11.60
N ILE A 92 0.84 -9.06 -10.31
CA ILE A 92 1.79 -9.30 -9.21
C ILE A 92 1.28 -10.46 -8.36
N LEU A 93 2.21 -11.23 -7.80
CA LEU A 93 1.87 -12.29 -6.85
C LEU A 93 1.89 -11.73 -5.43
N ILE A 94 0.80 -11.92 -4.71
CA ILE A 94 0.72 -11.57 -3.29
C ILE A 94 0.91 -12.86 -2.50
N ALA A 95 2.01 -12.93 -1.75
CA ALA A 95 2.34 -14.12 -0.97
C ALA A 95 1.23 -14.45 0.05
N PRO A 96 1.01 -15.75 0.33
CA PRO A 96 -0.05 -16.16 1.27
C PRO A 96 0.05 -15.47 2.62
N GLU A 97 1.25 -15.26 3.16
CA GLU A 97 1.46 -14.62 4.45
C GLU A 97 0.95 -13.17 4.46
N LEU A 98 1.17 -12.45 3.36
CA LEU A 98 0.68 -11.08 3.23
C LEU A 98 -0.83 -11.04 3.02
N ARG A 99 -1.38 -12.00 2.27
CA ARG A 99 -2.83 -12.13 2.13
C ARG A 99 -3.51 -12.37 3.47
N ASP A 100 -2.93 -13.23 4.30
CA ASP A 100 -3.44 -13.51 5.64
C ASP A 100 -3.33 -12.27 6.54
N THR A 101 -2.20 -11.59 6.52
CA THR A 101 -1.98 -10.36 7.31
C THR A 101 -3.01 -9.28 6.97
N ALA A 102 -3.32 -9.11 5.70
CA ALA A 102 -4.29 -8.12 5.25
C ALA A 102 -5.73 -8.64 5.24
N GLU A 103 -5.94 -9.89 5.67
CA GLU A 103 -7.26 -10.51 5.73
C GLU A 103 -7.96 -10.53 4.37
N PHE A 104 -7.17 -10.76 3.29
CA PHE A 104 -7.73 -10.80 1.95
C PHE A 104 -8.58 -12.04 1.72
N ASP A 105 -9.74 -11.81 1.15
CA ASP A 105 -10.53 -12.82 0.46
C ASP A 105 -10.37 -12.59 -1.05
N LYS A 106 -11.37 -12.86 -1.85
CA LYS A 106 -11.27 -12.74 -3.29
C LYS A 106 -11.20 -11.29 -3.77
N GLN A 107 -12.00 -10.40 -3.16
CA GLN A 107 -12.08 -9.00 -3.56
C GLN A 107 -11.13 -8.13 -2.76
N VAL A 108 -10.41 -7.27 -3.46
CA VAL A 108 -9.49 -6.29 -2.87
C VAL A 108 -9.69 -4.93 -3.52
N TRP A 109 -9.18 -3.90 -2.86
CA TRP A 109 -9.15 -2.54 -3.40
C TRP A 109 -7.71 -2.09 -3.56
N LEU A 110 -7.39 -1.60 -4.75
CA LEU A 110 -6.11 -0.96 -5.04
C LEU A 110 -6.32 0.55 -5.02
N VAL A 111 -5.66 1.23 -4.08
CA VAL A 111 -5.89 2.64 -3.80
C VAL A 111 -4.60 3.43 -4.02
N GLY A 112 -4.62 4.35 -4.98
CA GLY A 112 -3.47 5.21 -5.28
C GLY A 112 -3.27 6.28 -4.21
N MET A 113 -2.05 6.37 -3.67
CA MET A 113 -1.67 7.28 -2.59
C MET A 113 -0.50 8.19 -2.99
N GLY A 114 -0.45 8.58 -4.26
CA GLY A 114 0.60 9.45 -4.79
C GLY A 114 1.85 8.68 -5.17
N SER A 115 2.72 8.38 -4.22
CA SER A 115 3.99 7.67 -4.47
C SER A 115 3.86 6.16 -4.50
N HIS A 116 2.72 5.63 -4.08
CA HIS A 116 2.51 4.19 -3.87
C HIS A 116 1.03 3.86 -3.91
N PHE A 117 0.73 2.57 -3.72
CA PHE A 117 -0.64 2.09 -3.55
C PHE A 117 -0.82 1.45 -2.18
N GLU A 118 -2.04 1.56 -1.65
CA GLU A 118 -2.52 0.68 -0.60
C GLU A 118 -3.38 -0.41 -1.23
N ILE A 119 -3.29 -1.62 -0.68
CA ILE A 119 -4.15 -2.73 -1.10
C ILE A 119 -4.92 -3.19 0.13
N TRP A 120 -6.24 -3.09 0.05
CA TRP A 120 -7.15 -3.38 1.16
C TRP A 120 -8.04 -4.56 0.84
N SER A 121 -8.40 -5.34 1.86
CA SER A 121 -9.54 -6.24 1.72
C SER A 121 -10.81 -5.42 1.45
N ASP A 122 -11.83 -6.03 0.86
CA ASP A 122 -13.10 -5.33 0.61
C ASP A 122 -13.69 -4.81 1.92
N ALA A 123 -13.78 -5.65 2.95
CA ALA A 123 -14.29 -5.23 4.26
C ALA A 123 -13.42 -4.15 4.92
N GLY A 124 -12.10 -4.29 4.84
CA GLY A 124 -11.15 -3.31 5.41
C GLY A 124 -11.27 -1.95 4.74
N TRP A 125 -11.37 -1.93 3.41
CA TRP A 125 -11.54 -0.68 2.67
C TRP A 125 -12.84 0.03 3.04
N ARG A 126 -13.94 -0.72 3.12
CA ARG A 126 -15.24 -0.13 3.46
C ARG A 126 -15.23 0.50 4.85
N ARG A 127 -14.63 -0.19 5.84
CA ARG A 127 -14.50 0.35 7.19
C ARG A 127 -13.59 1.58 7.21
N GLN A 128 -12.44 1.51 6.55
CA GLN A 128 -11.47 2.60 6.55
C GLN A 128 -12.01 3.82 5.83
N HIS A 129 -12.73 3.63 4.75
CA HIS A 129 -13.35 4.69 3.98
C HIS A 129 -14.40 5.44 4.82
N GLU A 130 -15.25 4.70 5.54
CA GLU A 130 -16.23 5.29 6.44
C GLU A 130 -15.55 6.03 7.61
N THR A 131 -14.55 5.40 8.22
CA THR A 131 -13.77 6.02 9.28
C THR A 131 -13.11 7.31 8.83
N ALA A 132 -12.62 7.37 7.59
CA ALA A 132 -12.02 8.57 7.02
C ALA A 132 -13.02 9.71 6.92
N PHE A 133 -14.24 9.45 6.45
CA PHE A 133 -15.28 10.47 6.40
C PHE A 133 -15.67 10.96 7.80
N GLU A 134 -15.79 10.06 8.76
CA GLU A 134 -16.08 10.43 10.14
C GLU A 134 -14.98 11.31 10.74
N ALA A 135 -13.73 10.97 10.48
CA ALA A 135 -12.58 11.75 10.97
C ALA A 135 -12.53 13.17 10.41
N LEU A 136 -13.08 13.36 9.20
CA LEU A 136 -13.08 14.66 8.50
C LEU A 136 -14.40 15.41 8.61
N ALA A 137 -15.34 14.95 9.43
CA ALA A 137 -16.67 15.57 9.55
C ALA A 137 -16.63 16.96 10.21
N GLY A 138 -15.55 17.32 10.91
CA GLY A 138 -15.37 18.64 11.51
C GLY A 138 -15.04 19.70 10.46
N THR A 139 -15.05 20.95 10.89
CA THR A 139 -14.77 22.09 10.01
C THR A 139 -13.28 22.47 9.96
N GLU A 140 -12.48 21.98 10.90
CA GLU A 140 -11.06 22.29 10.94
C GLU A 140 -10.29 21.41 9.95
N PRO A 141 -9.42 22.01 9.11
CA PRO A 141 -8.59 21.22 8.22
C PRO A 141 -7.54 20.41 9.00
N PRO A 142 -7.15 19.25 8.49
CA PRO A 142 -6.02 18.50 9.08
C PRO A 142 -4.72 19.32 9.03
N PRO A 143 -3.74 19.01 9.89
CA PRO A 143 -2.45 19.69 9.84
C PRO A 143 -1.82 19.63 8.44
N GLY A 144 -1.37 20.78 7.96
CA GLY A 144 -0.78 20.91 6.64
C GLY A 144 -1.75 21.24 5.52
N PHE A 145 -3.07 21.23 5.79
CA PHE A 145 -4.09 21.50 4.78
C PHE A 145 -4.62 22.93 4.80
N GLU A 146 -4.12 23.79 5.71
CA GLU A 146 -4.68 25.10 5.97
C GLU A 146 -4.72 26.02 4.74
N GLY A 147 -3.77 25.87 3.83
CA GLY A 147 -3.69 26.68 2.61
C GLY A 147 -4.35 26.07 1.38
N ILE A 148 -5.00 24.91 1.53
CA ILE A 148 -5.58 24.20 0.39
C ILE A 148 -7.07 24.52 0.30
N SER A 149 -7.47 25.11 -0.83
CA SER A 149 -8.87 25.43 -1.12
C SER A 149 -9.43 24.43 -2.12
N LEU A 150 -10.59 23.88 -1.81
CA LEU A 150 -11.27 22.90 -2.67
C LEU A 150 -12.51 23.50 -3.34
#